data_96c8d221c660972756367089a3906c54
#
_entry.id   96c8d221c660972756367089a3906c54
#
_cell.length_a   1.000
_cell.length_b   1.000
_cell.length_c   1.000
_cell.angle_alpha   90.00
_cell.angle_beta   90.00
_cell.angle_gamma   90.00
#
_symmetry.space_group_name_H-M   'P 1'
#
loop_
_entity.id
_entity.type
_entity.pdbx_description
1 polymer ?
#
loop_
_entity_poly.entity_id
_entity_poly.type
_entity_poly.pdbx_seq_one_letter_code
_entity_poly.pdbx_strand_id
1 'polypeptide(L)'
;SEQIAGLEAKQKTGIDEGALRLELASLTMRYDEMLNEKPLAFDPTVYRAREAELRTRLSEAERRTFESKFSQEIAVQEKALAFMRSRYHQMAAFLTALKPGIICPQCRRPVKEDEILDCEIGLKSVLAECKEQGGGIKRKQQELLALETQSRRTFEDWKNGDMAEIQKEVEQLYREEEKAAQKAAQEQADYTAELEKISSRRQTIDVLLSCGNLTPAEEERLSELRKEIAAKDAVLDQLSRE
;
A
#
# COMPACT_ATOMS: atom_id res chain seq x y z
N SER A 1 62.46 8.74 -39.53
CA SER A 1 61.41 8.50 -40.45
C SER A 1 60.23 7.78 -39.74
N GLU A 2 59.03 7.93 -40.25
CA GLU A 2 57.79 7.49 -39.60
C GLU A 2 57.75 6.01 -39.27
N GLN A 3 58.32 5.13 -40.09
CA GLN A 3 58.34 3.68 -39.85
C GLN A 3 59.17 3.32 -38.64
N ILE A 4 60.29 3.94 -38.39
CA ILE A 4 61.13 3.68 -37.19
C ILE A 4 60.40 4.18 -35.95
N ALA A 5 59.82 5.38 -35.99
CA ALA A 5 59.07 5.92 -34.89
C ALA A 5 57.87 5.00 -34.47
N GLY A 6 57.18 4.40 -35.47
CA GLY A 6 56.10 3.45 -35.20
C GLY A 6 56.61 2.14 -34.57
N LEU A 7 57.71 1.58 -35.05
CA LEU A 7 58.29 0.35 -34.50
C LEU A 7 58.93 0.60 -33.10
N GLU A 8 59.54 1.77 -32.88
CA GLU A 8 60.06 2.16 -31.56
C GLU A 8 58.96 2.44 -30.54
N ALA A 9 57.82 2.94 -30.97
CA ALA A 9 56.65 3.11 -30.13
C ALA A 9 56.11 1.73 -29.67
N LYS A 10 56.04 0.74 -30.54
CA LYS A 10 55.70 -0.67 -30.19
C LYS A 10 56.72 -1.25 -29.20
N GLN A 11 58.02 -1.01 -29.42
CA GLN A 11 59.08 -1.54 -28.53
C GLN A 11 59.04 -0.88 -27.13
N LYS A 12 58.64 0.37 -27.01
CA LYS A 12 58.52 1.11 -25.74
C LYS A 12 57.32 0.68 -24.90
N THR A 13 56.31 0.05 -25.48
CA THR A 13 55.08 -0.32 -24.75
C THR A 13 55.26 -1.57 -23.85
N GLY A 14 56.39 -2.31 -23.94
CA GLY A 14 56.79 -3.37 -23.02
C GLY A 14 55.62 -4.17 -22.45
N ILE A 15 54.75 -4.71 -23.34
CA ILE A 15 53.52 -5.40 -22.91
C ILE A 15 53.93 -6.77 -22.36
N ASP A 16 53.65 -7.01 -21.08
CA ASP A 16 53.73 -8.35 -20.49
C ASP A 16 52.53 -9.20 -20.97
N GLU A 17 52.68 -9.87 -22.11
CA GLU A 17 51.65 -10.74 -22.67
C GLU A 17 51.23 -11.83 -21.74
N GLY A 18 52.16 -12.35 -20.90
CA GLY A 18 51.87 -13.42 -19.92
C GLY A 18 50.90 -12.93 -18.85
N ALA A 19 51.17 -11.75 -18.31
CA ALA A 19 50.30 -11.16 -17.29
C ALA A 19 48.91 -10.80 -17.89
N LEU A 20 48.88 -10.22 -19.11
CA LEU A 20 47.60 -9.88 -19.77
C LEU A 20 46.76 -11.10 -20.11
N ARG A 21 47.37 -12.21 -20.55
CA ARG A 21 46.65 -13.47 -20.84
C ARG A 21 46.10 -14.12 -19.56
N LEU A 22 46.80 -14.03 -18.45
CA LEU A 22 46.31 -14.47 -17.14
C LEU A 22 45.16 -13.61 -16.64
N GLU A 23 45.26 -12.28 -16.78
CA GLU A 23 44.19 -11.35 -16.47
C GLU A 23 42.94 -11.64 -17.33
N LEU A 24 43.11 -11.83 -18.65
CA LEU A 24 42.03 -12.16 -19.58
C LEU A 24 41.32 -13.47 -19.20
N ALA A 25 42.08 -14.50 -18.85
CA ALA A 25 41.51 -15.75 -18.40
C ALA A 25 40.70 -15.61 -17.12
N SER A 26 41.23 -14.88 -16.13
CA SER A 26 40.53 -14.55 -14.87
C SER A 26 39.25 -13.75 -15.09
N LEU A 27 39.31 -12.71 -15.93
CA LEU A 27 38.13 -11.90 -16.28
C LEU A 27 37.07 -12.71 -17.04
N THR A 28 37.50 -13.65 -17.88
CA THR A 28 36.61 -14.56 -18.62
C THR A 28 35.87 -15.48 -17.67
N MET A 29 36.57 -16.11 -16.73
CA MET A 29 35.94 -16.94 -15.70
C MET A 29 34.94 -16.15 -14.88
N ARG A 30 35.31 -14.93 -14.41
CA ARG A 30 34.43 -14.08 -13.64
C ARG A 30 33.19 -13.64 -14.44
N TYR A 31 33.36 -13.35 -15.72
CA TYR A 31 32.26 -13.01 -16.62
C TYR A 31 31.25 -14.17 -16.75
N ASP A 32 31.74 -15.39 -16.91
CA ASP A 32 30.92 -16.61 -17.04
C ASP A 32 30.22 -16.94 -15.72
N GLU A 33 30.89 -16.77 -14.58
CA GLU A 33 30.29 -16.89 -13.26
C GLU A 33 29.13 -15.91 -13.07
N MET A 34 29.34 -14.64 -13.40
CA MET A 34 28.30 -13.61 -13.30
C MET A 34 27.10 -13.90 -14.21
N LEU A 35 27.33 -14.43 -15.44
CA LEU A 35 26.22 -14.81 -16.31
C LEU A 35 25.32 -15.89 -15.71
N ASN A 36 25.89 -16.78 -14.88
CA ASN A 36 25.15 -17.82 -14.17
C ASN A 36 24.45 -17.29 -12.91
N GLU A 37 24.94 -16.19 -12.33
CA GLU A 37 24.41 -15.57 -11.10
C GLU A 37 23.54 -14.33 -11.36
N LYS A 38 22.94 -14.25 -12.53
CA LYS A 38 22.10 -13.12 -12.91
C LYS A 38 21.02 -12.85 -11.87
N PRO A 39 20.90 -11.60 -11.34
CA PRO A 39 19.85 -11.23 -10.40
C PRO A 39 18.46 -11.48 -10.97
N LEU A 40 17.56 -11.98 -10.11
CA LEU A 40 16.17 -12.21 -10.46
C LEU A 40 15.46 -10.86 -10.68
N ALA A 41 14.61 -10.80 -11.69
CA ALA A 41 13.74 -9.66 -11.89
C ALA A 41 12.75 -9.55 -10.74
N PHE A 42 12.39 -8.32 -10.37
CA PHE A 42 11.33 -8.07 -9.39
C PHE A 42 10.01 -8.71 -9.84
N ASP A 43 9.42 -9.55 -8.95
CA ASP A 43 8.11 -10.16 -9.19
C ASP A 43 7.06 -9.52 -8.25
N PRO A 44 6.13 -8.71 -8.77
CA PRO A 44 5.07 -8.07 -8.00
C PRO A 44 3.90 -9.00 -7.66
N THR A 45 3.92 -10.26 -8.09
CA THR A 45 2.76 -11.18 -7.99
C THR A 45 2.29 -11.37 -6.55
N VAL A 46 3.23 -11.51 -5.61
CA VAL A 46 2.91 -11.68 -4.17
C VAL A 46 2.24 -10.43 -3.60
N TYR A 47 2.73 -9.24 -3.97
CA TYR A 47 2.17 -7.97 -3.52
C TYR A 47 0.76 -7.75 -4.08
N ARG A 48 0.54 -8.04 -5.36
CA ARG A 48 -0.79 -7.96 -6.01
C ARG A 48 -1.80 -8.93 -5.40
N ALA A 49 -1.39 -10.14 -5.08
CA ALA A 49 -2.24 -11.11 -4.40
C ALA A 49 -2.67 -10.60 -3.01
N ARG A 50 -1.73 -10.06 -2.23
CA ARG A 50 -2.01 -9.50 -0.91
C ARG A 50 -2.88 -8.24 -0.99
N GLU A 51 -2.64 -7.37 -1.96
CA GLU A 51 -3.49 -6.19 -2.22
C GLU A 51 -4.94 -6.61 -2.51
N ALA A 52 -5.15 -7.61 -3.38
CA ALA A 52 -6.50 -8.10 -3.69
C ALA A 52 -7.22 -8.65 -2.46
N GLU A 53 -6.51 -9.36 -1.57
CA GLU A 53 -7.04 -9.83 -0.29
C GLU A 53 -7.45 -8.65 0.61
N LEU A 54 -6.59 -7.65 0.78
CA LEU A 54 -6.87 -6.47 1.59
C LEU A 54 -8.04 -5.66 1.05
N ARG A 55 -8.14 -5.50 -0.27
CA ARG A 55 -9.30 -4.85 -0.91
C ARG A 55 -10.61 -5.61 -0.68
N THR A 56 -10.55 -6.93 -0.68
CA THR A 56 -11.72 -7.76 -0.35
C THR A 56 -12.15 -7.54 1.09
N ARG A 57 -11.21 -7.58 2.03
CA ARG A 57 -11.48 -7.29 3.46
C ARG A 57 -12.05 -5.88 3.66
N LEU A 58 -11.52 -4.88 2.97
CA LEU A 58 -12.04 -3.51 3.03
C LEU A 58 -13.48 -3.44 2.54
N SER A 59 -13.78 -4.05 1.37
CA SER A 59 -15.13 -4.10 0.82
C SER A 59 -16.12 -4.83 1.75
N GLU A 60 -15.68 -5.89 2.43
CA GLU A 60 -16.51 -6.59 3.42
C GLU A 60 -16.77 -5.70 4.65
N ALA A 61 -15.75 -5.00 5.14
CA ALA A 61 -15.90 -4.04 6.25
C ALA A 61 -16.87 -2.91 5.89
N GLU A 62 -16.77 -2.36 4.68
CA GLU A 62 -17.69 -1.32 4.18
C GLU A 62 -19.15 -1.79 4.13
N ARG A 63 -19.40 -3.04 3.73
CA ARG A 63 -20.74 -3.61 3.60
C ARG A 63 -21.40 -3.96 4.92
N ARG A 64 -20.66 -4.02 6.02
CA ARG A 64 -21.23 -4.29 7.35
C ARG A 64 -22.22 -3.22 7.72
N THR A 65 -23.42 -3.62 8.10
CA THR A 65 -24.51 -2.75 8.51
C THR A 65 -24.80 -2.95 10.00
N PHE A 66 -25.21 -1.86 10.65
CA PHE A 66 -25.65 -1.94 12.05
C PHE A 66 -26.99 -2.65 12.14
N GLU A 67 -27.08 -3.67 12.99
CA GLU A 67 -28.33 -4.34 13.33
C GLU A 67 -28.75 -3.94 14.75
N SER A 68 -29.91 -3.29 14.85
CA SER A 68 -30.46 -2.87 16.14
C SER A 68 -30.94 -4.05 16.94
N LYS A 69 -30.46 -4.17 18.18
CA LYS A 69 -30.95 -5.14 19.17
C LYS A 69 -32.21 -4.67 19.89
N PHE A 70 -32.51 -3.38 19.81
CA PHE A 70 -33.59 -2.74 20.59
C PHE A 70 -34.81 -2.33 19.76
N SER A 71 -34.74 -2.47 18.43
CA SER A 71 -35.78 -2.01 17.50
C SER A 71 -37.17 -2.54 17.82
N GLN A 72 -37.28 -3.82 18.17
CA GLN A 72 -38.56 -4.46 18.52
C GLN A 72 -39.11 -3.89 19.82
N GLU A 73 -38.26 -3.76 20.86
CA GLU A 73 -38.69 -3.24 22.16
C GLU A 73 -39.09 -1.76 22.04
N ILE A 74 -38.36 -0.95 21.28
CA ILE A 74 -38.72 0.44 20.99
C ILE A 74 -40.10 0.51 20.34
N ALA A 75 -40.35 -0.30 19.32
CA ALA A 75 -41.66 -0.34 18.66
C ALA A 75 -42.80 -0.76 19.60
N VAL A 76 -42.56 -1.67 20.54
CA VAL A 76 -43.53 -2.05 21.57
C VAL A 76 -43.83 -0.88 22.48
N GLN A 77 -42.81 -0.14 22.96
CA GLN A 77 -43.00 1.03 23.82
C GLN A 77 -43.72 2.17 23.06
N GLU A 78 -43.46 2.35 21.79
CA GLU A 78 -44.17 3.36 20.97
C GLU A 78 -45.66 3.06 20.86
N LYS A 79 -46.02 1.81 20.58
CA LYS A 79 -47.41 1.36 20.52
C LYS A 79 -48.11 1.54 21.88
N ALA A 80 -47.43 1.12 22.99
CA ALA A 80 -47.98 1.28 24.33
C ALA A 80 -48.18 2.77 24.68
N LEU A 81 -47.22 3.64 24.33
CA LEU A 81 -47.35 5.07 24.58
C LEU A 81 -48.48 5.68 23.77
N ALA A 82 -48.62 5.31 22.49
CA ALA A 82 -49.73 5.75 21.66
C ALA A 82 -51.08 5.37 22.19
N PHE A 83 -51.20 4.11 22.70
CA PHE A 83 -52.42 3.61 23.37
C PHE A 83 -52.77 4.45 24.61
N MET A 84 -51.77 4.69 25.50
CA MET A 84 -51.99 5.49 26.72
C MET A 84 -52.38 6.91 26.41
N ARG A 85 -51.80 7.54 25.37
CA ARG A 85 -52.16 8.88 24.90
C ARG A 85 -53.63 8.89 24.41
N SER A 86 -54.00 7.95 23.57
CA SER A 86 -55.38 7.83 23.06
C SER A 86 -56.37 7.68 24.18
N ARG A 87 -56.12 6.79 25.14
CA ARG A 87 -56.94 6.54 26.31
C ARG A 87 -57.09 7.80 27.19
N TYR A 88 -55.97 8.50 27.43
CA TYR A 88 -55.97 9.75 28.16
C TYR A 88 -56.86 10.82 27.47
N HIS A 89 -56.69 11.01 26.18
CA HIS A 89 -57.49 12.00 25.43
C HIS A 89 -58.99 11.67 25.41
N GLN A 90 -59.32 10.40 25.27
CA GLN A 90 -60.71 9.94 25.32
C GLN A 90 -61.35 10.22 26.71
N MET A 91 -60.62 9.88 27.76
CA MET A 91 -61.14 10.08 29.15
C MET A 91 -61.19 11.62 29.48
N ALA A 92 -60.22 12.38 29.06
CA ALA A 92 -60.21 13.82 29.26
C ALA A 92 -61.36 14.53 28.50
N ALA A 93 -61.61 14.15 27.26
CA ALA A 93 -62.73 14.66 26.45
C ALA A 93 -64.08 14.29 27.11
N PHE A 94 -64.19 13.03 27.62
CA PHE A 94 -65.38 12.60 28.31
C PHE A 94 -65.60 13.36 29.62
N LEU A 95 -64.54 13.57 30.41
CA LEU A 95 -64.61 14.39 31.63
C LEU A 95 -65.12 15.81 31.35
N THR A 96 -64.67 16.40 30.26
CA THR A 96 -65.11 17.77 29.83
C THR A 96 -66.58 17.80 29.42
N ALA A 97 -67.09 16.71 28.83
CA ALA A 97 -68.46 16.59 28.36
C ALA A 97 -69.42 15.96 29.39
N LEU A 98 -68.95 15.66 30.63
CA LEU A 98 -69.69 14.94 31.65
C LEU A 98 -70.97 15.68 32.06
N LYS A 99 -72.11 15.03 31.86
CA LYS A 99 -73.46 15.50 32.22
C LYS A 99 -74.40 14.31 32.38
N PRO A 100 -75.56 14.48 33.05
CA PRO A 100 -76.55 13.43 33.14
C PRO A 100 -76.98 12.91 31.77
N GLY A 101 -77.15 11.59 31.66
CA GLY A 101 -77.57 10.89 30.45
C GLY A 101 -76.47 10.58 29.45
N ILE A 102 -75.23 11.10 29.59
CA ILE A 102 -74.11 10.74 28.74
C ILE A 102 -73.70 9.27 29.02
N ILE A 103 -73.27 8.53 28.00
CA ILE A 103 -72.82 7.13 28.14
C ILE A 103 -71.37 7.11 28.62
N CYS A 104 -71.14 6.54 29.83
CA CYS A 104 -69.83 6.36 30.37
C CYS A 104 -68.95 5.42 29.50
N PRO A 105 -67.73 5.83 29.09
CA PRO A 105 -66.87 5.02 28.23
C PRO A 105 -66.29 3.77 28.94
N GLN A 106 -66.34 3.78 30.31
CA GLN A 106 -65.87 2.63 31.11
C GLN A 106 -66.95 1.58 31.30
N CYS A 107 -68.14 1.98 31.82
CA CYS A 107 -69.19 1.02 32.16
C CYS A 107 -70.28 0.89 31.07
N ARG A 108 -70.26 1.77 30.06
CA ARG A 108 -71.18 1.82 28.93
C ARG A 108 -72.65 2.04 29.32
N ARG A 109 -72.88 2.62 30.51
CA ARG A 109 -74.22 2.97 31.00
C ARG A 109 -74.43 4.50 30.97
N PRO A 110 -75.64 5.01 30.84
CA PRO A 110 -75.92 6.42 30.99
C PRO A 110 -75.59 6.87 32.42
N VAL A 111 -74.89 7.97 32.58
CA VAL A 111 -74.54 8.55 33.89
C VAL A 111 -75.77 9.21 34.47
N LYS A 112 -76.17 8.84 35.70
CA LYS A 112 -77.28 9.49 36.42
C LYS A 112 -76.79 10.73 37.15
N GLU A 113 -77.71 11.61 37.51
CA GLU A 113 -77.42 12.89 38.14
C GLU A 113 -76.74 12.75 39.49
N ASP A 114 -77.13 11.75 40.27
CA ASP A 114 -76.51 11.35 41.55
C ASP A 114 -75.16 10.66 41.44
N GLU A 115 -74.82 10.11 40.27
CA GLU A 115 -73.57 9.39 39.98
C GLU A 115 -72.46 10.31 39.35
N ILE A 116 -72.78 11.59 39.07
CA ILE A 116 -71.83 12.49 38.35
C ILE A 116 -70.52 12.68 39.12
N LEU A 117 -70.58 12.90 40.42
CA LEU A 117 -69.41 13.15 41.27
C LEU A 117 -68.51 11.92 41.35
N ASP A 118 -69.09 10.74 41.52
CA ASP A 118 -68.32 9.47 41.56
C ASP A 118 -67.69 9.17 40.20
N CYS A 119 -68.41 9.43 39.10
CA CYS A 119 -67.88 9.30 37.76
C CYS A 119 -66.73 10.27 37.50
N GLU A 120 -66.81 11.52 37.95
CA GLU A 120 -65.75 12.51 37.88
C GLU A 120 -64.50 12.08 38.64
N ILE A 121 -64.63 11.59 39.85
CA ILE A 121 -63.52 11.07 40.68
C ILE A 121 -62.87 9.89 40.00
N GLY A 122 -63.68 8.90 39.52
CA GLY A 122 -63.16 7.74 38.81
C GLY A 122 -62.41 8.09 37.55
N LEU A 123 -62.90 9.04 36.74
CA LEU A 123 -62.22 9.54 35.53
C LEU A 123 -60.91 10.27 35.83
N LYS A 124 -60.87 11.09 36.88
CA LYS A 124 -59.63 11.76 37.33
C LYS A 124 -58.58 10.70 37.78
N SER A 125 -59.00 9.64 38.45
CA SER A 125 -58.12 8.49 38.82
C SER A 125 -57.52 7.85 37.55
N VAL A 126 -58.38 7.52 36.58
CA VAL A 126 -57.91 6.92 35.29
C VAL A 126 -56.96 7.83 34.54
N LEU A 127 -57.24 9.16 34.54
CA LEU A 127 -56.33 10.10 33.93
C LEU A 127 -54.97 10.18 34.65
N ALA A 128 -54.98 10.10 35.99
CA ALA A 128 -53.73 10.04 36.76
C ALA A 128 -52.93 8.77 36.43
N GLU A 129 -53.61 7.60 36.41
CA GLU A 129 -52.95 6.33 35.99
C GLU A 129 -52.38 6.39 34.60
N CYS A 130 -53.13 6.95 33.64
CA CYS A 130 -52.62 7.10 32.26
C CYS A 130 -51.36 8.00 32.17
N LYS A 131 -51.30 9.06 33.00
CA LYS A 131 -50.12 9.92 33.09
C LYS A 131 -48.94 9.22 33.69
N GLU A 132 -49.13 8.48 34.78
CA GLU A 132 -48.09 7.75 35.49
C GLU A 132 -47.51 6.65 34.60
N GLN A 133 -48.38 5.77 34.06
CA GLN A 133 -48.00 4.65 33.19
C GLN A 133 -47.36 5.19 31.90
N GLY A 134 -47.96 6.22 31.28
CA GLY A 134 -47.39 6.85 30.10
C GLY A 134 -46.03 7.51 30.36
N GLY A 135 -45.84 8.08 31.56
CA GLY A 135 -44.54 8.59 32.02
C GLY A 135 -43.50 7.49 32.17
N GLY A 136 -43.87 6.33 32.73
CA GLY A 136 -43.01 5.15 32.86
C GLY A 136 -42.60 4.58 31.49
N ILE A 137 -43.57 4.41 30.60
CA ILE A 137 -43.32 3.93 29.21
C ILE A 137 -42.38 4.88 28.47
N LYS A 138 -42.62 6.21 28.57
CA LYS A 138 -41.77 7.23 27.92
C LYS A 138 -40.32 7.17 28.43
N ARG A 139 -40.11 7.01 29.74
CA ARG A 139 -38.76 6.86 30.30
C ARG A 139 -38.07 5.64 29.74
N LYS A 140 -38.74 4.47 29.79
CA LYS A 140 -38.18 3.23 29.23
C LYS A 140 -37.86 3.35 27.74
N GLN A 141 -38.73 4.01 26.97
CA GLN A 141 -38.45 4.29 25.52
C GLN A 141 -37.20 5.15 25.38
N GLN A 142 -37.04 6.21 26.19
CA GLN A 142 -35.85 7.08 26.12
C GLN A 142 -34.57 6.34 26.49
N GLU A 143 -34.60 5.43 27.49
CA GLU A 143 -33.48 4.58 27.86
C GLU A 143 -33.08 3.64 26.73
N LEU A 144 -34.07 2.99 26.08
CA LEU A 144 -33.80 2.13 24.91
C LEU A 144 -33.23 2.88 23.72
N LEU A 145 -33.73 4.12 23.43
CA LEU A 145 -33.20 4.97 22.38
C LEU A 145 -31.77 5.44 22.69
N ALA A 146 -31.45 5.69 23.95
CA ALA A 146 -30.08 6.01 24.36
C ALA A 146 -29.13 4.83 24.17
N LEU A 147 -29.55 3.63 24.56
CA LEU A 147 -28.80 2.38 24.37
C LEU A 147 -28.60 2.08 22.86
N GLU A 148 -29.64 2.27 22.06
CA GLU A 148 -29.56 2.12 20.59
C GLU A 148 -28.54 3.10 19.99
N THR A 149 -28.58 4.35 20.40
CA THR A 149 -27.65 5.40 19.93
C THR A 149 -26.21 5.06 20.33
N GLN A 150 -26.01 4.59 21.55
CA GLN A 150 -24.68 4.17 22.03
C GLN A 150 -24.18 2.95 21.26
N SER A 151 -25.03 1.93 21.07
CA SER A 151 -24.66 0.73 20.29
C SER A 151 -24.29 1.06 18.86
N ARG A 152 -25.03 1.97 18.23
CA ARG A 152 -24.74 2.45 16.86
C ARG A 152 -23.38 3.15 16.80
N ARG A 153 -23.10 4.06 17.75
CA ARG A 153 -21.78 4.72 17.82
C ARG A 153 -20.65 3.73 18.00
N THR A 154 -20.79 2.79 18.93
CA THR A 154 -19.78 1.74 19.17
C THR A 154 -19.53 0.90 17.92
N PHE A 155 -20.60 0.58 17.16
CA PHE A 155 -20.47 -0.13 15.88
C PHE A 155 -19.74 0.71 14.82
N GLU A 156 -20.08 1.99 14.70
CA GLU A 156 -19.44 2.91 13.75
C GLU A 156 -17.96 3.11 14.08
N ASP A 157 -17.63 3.30 15.36
CA ASP A 157 -16.24 3.44 15.82
C ASP A 157 -15.43 2.18 15.53
N TRP A 158 -16.00 1.00 15.81
CA TRP A 158 -15.36 -0.28 15.50
C TRP A 158 -15.17 -0.47 13.97
N LYS A 159 -16.22 -0.21 13.19
CA LYS A 159 -16.15 -0.31 11.72
C LYS A 159 -15.10 0.62 11.13
N ASN A 160 -15.07 1.87 11.57
CA ASN A 160 -14.10 2.87 11.10
C ASN A 160 -12.68 2.49 11.52
N GLY A 161 -12.50 1.93 12.72
CA GLY A 161 -11.23 1.42 13.21
C GLY A 161 -10.71 0.26 12.36
N ASP A 162 -11.55 -0.74 12.07
CA ASP A 162 -11.22 -1.89 11.23
C ASP A 162 -10.82 -1.45 9.81
N MET A 163 -11.57 -0.52 9.22
CA MET A 163 -11.27 0.05 7.91
C MET A 163 -9.94 0.82 7.90
N ALA A 164 -9.68 1.61 8.94
CA ALA A 164 -8.43 2.37 9.06
C ALA A 164 -7.21 1.44 9.22
N GLU A 165 -7.35 0.34 9.95
CA GLU A 165 -6.29 -0.68 10.06
C GLU A 165 -6.00 -1.33 8.71
N ILE A 166 -7.03 -1.74 7.97
CA ILE A 166 -6.86 -2.32 6.63
C ILE A 166 -6.19 -1.32 5.68
N GLN A 167 -6.60 -0.06 5.70
CA GLN A 167 -5.98 0.99 4.88
C GLN A 167 -4.48 1.17 5.22
N LYS A 168 -4.14 1.12 6.50
CA LYS A 168 -2.75 1.18 6.95
C LYS A 168 -1.93 -0.03 6.47
N GLU A 169 -2.52 -1.25 6.50
CA GLU A 169 -1.88 -2.45 5.93
C GLU A 169 -1.62 -2.28 4.41
N VAL A 170 -2.56 -1.70 3.67
CA VAL A 170 -2.40 -1.41 2.23
C VAL A 170 -1.26 -0.42 1.98
N GLU A 171 -1.21 0.68 2.75
CA GLU A 171 -0.11 1.66 2.63
C GLU A 171 1.26 1.04 2.95
N GLN A 172 1.32 0.17 3.95
CA GLN A 172 2.54 -0.54 4.30
C GLN A 172 2.96 -1.49 3.17
N LEU A 173 2.02 -2.23 2.59
CA LEU A 173 2.27 -3.13 1.47
C LEU A 173 2.88 -2.39 0.27
N TYR A 174 2.35 -1.21 -0.09
CA TYR A 174 2.91 -0.40 -1.17
C TYR A 174 4.34 0.08 -0.88
N ARG A 175 4.62 0.48 0.37
CA ARG A 175 5.98 0.88 0.77
C ARG A 175 6.97 -0.30 0.72
N GLU A 176 6.52 -1.51 1.06
CA GLU A 176 7.33 -2.73 0.98
C GLU A 176 7.58 -3.13 -0.48
N GLU A 177 6.55 -3.06 -1.33
CA GLU A 177 6.66 -3.31 -2.77
C GLU A 177 7.65 -2.33 -3.43
N GLU A 178 7.53 -1.03 -3.15
CA GLU A 178 8.43 0.00 -3.68
C GLU A 178 9.88 -0.25 -3.27
N LYS A 179 10.13 -0.56 -1.98
CA LYS A 179 11.48 -0.87 -1.49
C LYS A 179 12.05 -2.13 -2.14
N ALA A 180 11.25 -3.17 -2.31
CA ALA A 180 11.68 -4.40 -2.96
C ALA A 180 12.00 -4.17 -4.45
N ALA A 181 11.17 -3.39 -5.15
CA ALA A 181 11.39 -3.01 -6.55
C ALA A 181 12.66 -2.16 -6.70
N GLN A 182 12.87 -1.17 -5.83
CA GLN A 182 14.08 -0.33 -5.84
C GLN A 182 15.34 -1.15 -5.58
N LYS A 183 15.29 -2.08 -4.60
CA LYS A 183 16.41 -2.98 -4.31
C LYS A 183 16.76 -3.87 -5.50
N ALA A 184 15.76 -4.50 -6.11
CA ALA A 184 15.98 -5.35 -7.29
C ALA A 184 16.52 -4.53 -8.50
N ALA A 185 16.03 -3.31 -8.69
CA ALA A 185 16.54 -2.41 -9.73
C ALA A 185 18.00 -2.02 -9.48
N GLN A 186 18.38 -1.75 -8.22
CA GLN A 186 19.75 -1.44 -7.85
C GLN A 186 20.68 -2.65 -8.08
N GLU A 187 20.29 -3.84 -7.63
CA GLU A 187 21.03 -5.09 -7.85
C GLU A 187 21.24 -5.36 -9.34
N GLN A 188 20.21 -5.13 -10.17
CA GLN A 188 20.31 -5.27 -11.62
C GLN A 188 21.23 -4.22 -12.24
N ALA A 189 21.21 -2.99 -11.77
CA ALA A 189 22.09 -1.92 -12.25
C ALA A 189 23.56 -2.20 -11.90
N ASP A 190 23.83 -2.61 -10.64
CA ASP A 190 25.17 -2.96 -10.18
C ASP A 190 25.74 -4.17 -10.96
N TYR A 191 24.91 -5.18 -11.19
CA TYR A 191 25.26 -6.35 -12.02
C TYR A 191 25.61 -5.93 -13.44
N THR A 192 24.80 -5.08 -14.07
CA THR A 192 25.03 -4.61 -15.44
C THR A 192 26.32 -3.80 -15.53
N ALA A 193 26.54 -2.89 -14.58
CA ALA A 193 27.75 -2.07 -14.52
C ALA A 193 29.03 -2.92 -14.35
N GLU A 194 28.99 -3.96 -13.52
CA GLU A 194 30.14 -4.85 -13.35
C GLU A 194 30.39 -5.70 -14.59
N LEU A 195 29.35 -6.21 -15.27
CA LEU A 195 29.49 -6.89 -16.57
C LEU A 195 30.10 -5.99 -17.64
N GLU A 196 29.64 -4.76 -17.75
CA GLU A 196 30.20 -3.79 -18.71
C GLU A 196 31.66 -3.49 -18.42
N LYS A 197 32.03 -3.34 -17.15
CA LYS A 197 33.40 -3.12 -16.73
C LYS A 197 34.31 -4.29 -17.09
N ILE A 198 33.88 -5.52 -16.82
CA ILE A 198 34.64 -6.73 -17.18
C ILE A 198 34.75 -6.83 -18.70
N SER A 199 33.66 -6.65 -19.44
CA SER A 199 33.63 -6.71 -20.89
C SER A 199 34.55 -5.66 -21.53
N SER A 200 34.50 -4.43 -21.05
CA SER A 200 35.35 -3.32 -21.51
C SER A 200 36.83 -3.60 -21.26
N ARG A 201 37.15 -4.16 -20.07
CA ARG A 201 38.54 -4.52 -19.74
C ARG A 201 39.04 -5.68 -20.59
N ARG A 202 38.23 -6.73 -20.83
CA ARG A 202 38.56 -7.82 -21.76
C ARG A 202 38.86 -7.29 -23.14
N GLN A 203 37.99 -6.43 -23.70
CA GLN A 203 38.19 -5.83 -25.01
C GLN A 203 39.49 -5.00 -25.09
N THR A 204 39.80 -4.25 -24.01
CA THR A 204 41.07 -3.52 -23.93
C THR A 204 42.27 -4.46 -23.97
N ILE A 205 42.23 -5.56 -23.22
CA ILE A 205 43.31 -6.55 -23.24
C ILE A 205 43.45 -7.22 -24.59
N ASP A 206 42.35 -7.59 -25.24
CA ASP A 206 42.36 -8.17 -26.59
C ASP A 206 42.99 -7.22 -27.60
N VAL A 207 42.70 -5.93 -27.53
CA VAL A 207 43.33 -4.90 -28.36
C VAL A 207 44.83 -4.81 -28.06
N LEU A 208 45.25 -4.79 -26.82
CA LEU A 208 46.65 -4.74 -26.44
C LEU A 208 47.40 -5.98 -26.90
N LEU A 209 46.85 -7.16 -26.76
CA LEU A 209 47.43 -8.42 -27.25
C LEU A 209 47.48 -8.48 -28.77
N SER A 210 46.53 -7.89 -29.50
CA SER A 210 46.50 -7.81 -30.94
C SER A 210 47.51 -6.81 -31.54
N CYS A 211 47.75 -5.71 -30.80
CA CYS A 211 48.76 -4.70 -31.18
C CYS A 211 50.21 -5.23 -31.02
N GLY A 212 50.36 -6.28 -30.14
CA GLY A 212 51.53 -7.07 -29.98
C GLY A 212 52.87 -6.37 -29.68
N ASN A 213 53.80 -7.14 -29.14
CA ASN A 213 55.23 -6.83 -29.20
C ASN A 213 55.70 -6.90 -30.67
N LEU A 214 56.84 -6.28 -30.99
CA LEU A 214 57.46 -6.42 -32.29
C LEU A 214 57.56 -7.92 -32.65
N THR A 215 57.04 -8.29 -33.80
CA THR A 215 57.30 -9.63 -34.34
C THR A 215 58.80 -9.77 -34.63
N PRO A 216 59.37 -11.01 -34.61
CA PRO A 216 60.77 -11.19 -34.95
C PRO A 216 61.19 -10.55 -36.28
N ALA A 217 60.29 -10.54 -37.27
CA ALA A 217 60.51 -9.88 -38.55
C ALA A 217 60.53 -8.35 -38.45
N GLU A 218 59.69 -7.75 -37.55
CA GLU A 218 59.69 -6.30 -37.27
C GLU A 218 60.91 -5.88 -36.44
N GLU A 219 61.40 -6.74 -35.53
CA GLU A 219 62.67 -6.50 -34.79
C GLU A 219 63.87 -6.50 -35.75
N GLU A 220 63.94 -7.51 -36.63
CA GLU A 220 64.98 -7.60 -37.68
C GLU A 220 64.93 -6.37 -38.57
N ARG A 221 63.74 -5.95 -39.03
CA ARG A 221 63.56 -4.74 -39.85
C ARG A 221 63.92 -3.46 -39.13
N LEU A 222 63.60 -3.35 -37.83
CA LEU A 222 64.04 -2.18 -37.01
C LEU A 222 65.57 -2.14 -36.88
N SER A 223 66.20 -3.30 -36.68
CA SER A 223 67.65 -3.44 -36.61
C SER A 223 68.32 -3.05 -37.97
N GLU A 224 67.79 -3.50 -39.09
CA GLU A 224 68.26 -3.11 -40.43
C GLU A 224 68.15 -1.62 -40.68
N LEU A 225 66.94 -1.01 -40.37
CA LEU A 225 66.72 0.41 -40.53
C LEU A 225 67.67 1.26 -39.70
N ARG A 226 67.97 0.83 -38.46
CA ARG A 226 68.98 1.48 -37.61
C ARG A 226 70.37 1.39 -38.18
N LYS A 227 70.77 0.24 -38.77
CA LYS A 227 72.03 0.10 -39.44
C LYS A 227 72.15 1.00 -40.73
N GLU A 228 71.05 1.08 -41.52
CA GLU A 228 70.96 1.95 -42.64
C GLU A 228 71.11 3.41 -42.27
N ILE A 229 70.46 3.86 -41.19
CA ILE A 229 70.60 5.23 -40.71
C ILE A 229 72.04 5.50 -40.27
N ALA A 230 72.61 4.62 -39.43
CA ALA A 230 74.00 4.79 -38.97
C ALA A 230 75.01 4.85 -40.15
N ALA A 231 74.76 4.05 -41.19
CA ALA A 231 75.58 4.11 -42.41
C ALA A 231 75.47 5.42 -43.17
N LYS A 232 74.23 5.96 -43.30
CA LYS A 232 73.97 7.23 -43.94
C LYS A 232 74.49 8.42 -43.11
N ASP A 233 74.38 8.36 -41.80
CA ASP A 233 74.95 9.41 -40.93
C ASP A 233 76.47 9.43 -41.01
N ALA A 234 77.11 8.25 -41.04
CA ALA A 234 78.60 8.16 -41.27
C ALA A 234 79.03 8.78 -42.59
N VAL A 235 78.25 8.57 -43.65
CA VAL A 235 78.51 9.20 -44.99
C VAL A 235 78.30 10.72 -44.94
N LEU A 236 77.25 11.17 -44.25
CA LEU A 236 76.97 12.59 -44.05
C LEU A 236 78.12 13.29 -43.25
N ASP A 237 78.60 12.60 -42.23
CA ASP A 237 79.70 13.09 -41.39
C ASP A 237 81.05 13.19 -42.21
N GLN A 238 81.23 12.21 -43.10
CA GLN A 238 82.41 12.31 -44.02
C GLN A 238 82.29 13.46 -45.01
N LEU A 239 81.13 13.64 -45.66
CA LEU A 239 80.87 14.74 -46.60
C LEU A 239 80.84 16.13 -45.91
N SER A 240 80.58 16.20 -44.63
CA SER A 240 80.62 17.47 -43.88
C SER A 240 82.03 17.85 -43.37
N ARG A 241 83.01 16.97 -43.55
CA ARG A 241 84.42 17.17 -43.21
C ARG A 241 85.32 17.45 -44.36
N GLU A 242 84.81 17.27 -45.57
CA GLU A 242 85.42 17.74 -46.86
C GLU A 242 84.95 19.18 -47.15
#